data_5954f2cc212b940da1b0f74a91689045
#
_entry.id   5954f2cc212b940da1b0f74a91689045
#
_cell.length_a   1.000
_cell.length_b   1.000
_cell.length_c   1.000
_cell.angle_alpha   90.00
_cell.angle_beta   90.00
_cell.angle_gamma   90.00
#
_symmetry.space_group_name_H-M   'P 1'
#
loop_
_entity.id
_entity.type
_entity.pdbx_description
1 polymer ?
#
loop_
_entity_poly.entity_id
_entity_poly.type
_entity_poly.pdbx_seq_one_letter_code
_entity_poly.pdbx_strand_id
1 'polypeptide(L)'
;IGIANHDIAISTMDDDNGAIAIAMRAVDEGVERAGLLVDDSTLVDTVRRIGLTRAVSRREVTVGAVLEHVHSYVEGRFQIIRHAKEFVAMTVQMTESHKYIGWSLEKVQGKLKADAKIVALERVVTDRGLITFPPDEEMILEAEDRIVIIGLRDSIQQVEAKLRS
;
A
#
# COMPACT_ATOMS: atom_id res chain seq x y z
N ILE A 1 30.89 13.29 18.79
CA ILE A 1 29.53 12.75 19.02
C ILE A 1 29.60 11.32 18.58
N GLY A 2 29.50 10.38 19.53
CA GLY A 2 29.58 8.95 19.24
C GLY A 2 28.27 8.47 18.60
N ILE A 3 28.33 7.90 17.41
CA ILE A 3 27.17 7.37 16.69
C ILE A 3 26.49 6.23 17.48
N ALA A 4 27.25 5.51 18.29
CA ALA A 4 26.79 4.41 19.15
C ALA A 4 25.75 4.84 20.21
N ASN A 5 25.60 6.13 20.47
CA ASN A 5 24.63 6.65 21.44
C ASN A 5 23.26 6.97 20.84
N HIS A 6 23.02 6.53 19.59
CA HIS A 6 21.76 6.76 18.89
C HIS A 6 21.03 5.45 18.62
N ASP A 7 19.71 5.45 18.79
CA ASP A 7 18.86 4.28 18.55
C ASP A 7 18.70 3.98 17.06
N ILE A 8 18.77 5.02 16.22
CA ILE A 8 18.54 4.92 14.77
C ILE A 8 19.57 5.76 14.03
N ALA A 9 20.15 5.20 12.97
CA ALA A 9 20.92 5.90 11.95
C ALA A 9 20.28 5.70 10.58
N ILE A 10 20.14 6.78 9.80
CA ILE A 10 19.60 6.70 8.43
C ILE A 10 20.57 7.39 7.49
N SER A 11 21.07 6.64 6.51
CA SER A 11 21.89 7.20 5.42
C SER A 11 20.98 7.64 4.26
N THR A 12 21.13 8.90 3.86
CA THR A 12 20.35 9.53 2.76
C THR A 12 21.28 10.06 1.67
N MET A 13 22.46 9.47 1.53
CA MET A 13 23.43 9.88 0.50
C MET A 13 22.90 9.61 -0.91
N ASP A 14 23.38 10.40 -1.87
CA ASP A 14 23.04 10.22 -3.28
C ASP A 14 23.80 9.07 -3.94
N ASP A 15 24.95 8.67 -3.35
CA ASP A 15 25.72 7.51 -3.79
C ASP A 15 25.30 6.27 -3.02
N ASP A 16 24.78 5.26 -3.71
CA ASP A 16 24.28 4.02 -3.12
C ASP A 16 25.37 3.25 -2.36
N ASN A 17 26.58 3.20 -2.90
CA ASN A 17 27.69 2.50 -2.23
C ASN A 17 28.10 3.21 -0.93
N GLY A 18 28.17 4.53 -0.96
CA GLY A 18 28.41 5.35 0.22
C GLY A 18 27.28 5.19 1.26
N ALA A 19 26.03 5.17 0.82
CA ALA A 19 24.87 4.95 1.69
C ALA A 19 24.96 3.60 2.41
N ILE A 20 25.32 2.53 1.69
CA ILE A 20 25.51 1.19 2.22
C ILE A 20 26.67 1.17 3.22
N ALA A 21 27.84 1.72 2.84
CA ALA A 21 29.01 1.74 3.69
C ALA A 21 28.76 2.46 5.03
N ILE A 22 28.07 3.60 5.00
CA ILE A 22 27.74 4.36 6.22
C ILE A 22 26.73 3.61 7.08
N ALA A 23 25.70 3.00 6.48
CA ALA A 23 24.72 2.22 7.23
C ALA A 23 25.37 1.00 7.90
N MET A 24 26.28 0.29 7.20
CA MET A 24 27.07 -0.80 7.78
C MET A 24 27.94 -0.31 8.92
N ARG A 25 28.64 0.82 8.72
CA ARG A 25 29.47 1.40 9.77
C ARG A 25 28.67 1.76 11.02
N ALA A 26 27.44 2.27 10.85
CA ALA A 26 26.56 2.57 11.97
C ALA A 26 26.20 1.31 12.77
N VAL A 27 25.95 0.18 12.11
CA VAL A 27 25.71 -1.11 12.77
C VAL A 27 26.97 -1.58 13.51
N ASP A 28 28.15 -1.50 12.88
CA ASP A 28 29.43 -1.88 13.50
C ASP A 28 29.75 -1.05 14.73
N GLU A 29 29.35 0.22 14.76
CA GLU A 29 29.48 1.12 15.91
C GLU A 29 28.42 0.89 17.00
N GLY A 30 27.51 -0.06 16.81
CA GLY A 30 26.52 -0.47 17.81
C GLY A 30 25.17 0.22 17.73
N VAL A 31 24.84 0.91 16.62
CA VAL A 31 23.48 1.44 16.41
C VAL A 31 22.52 0.28 16.16
N GLU A 32 21.47 0.19 16.96
CA GLU A 32 20.52 -0.92 16.91
C GLU A 32 19.75 -0.98 15.56
N ARG A 33 19.43 0.18 15.00
CA ARG A 33 18.60 0.30 13.80
C ARG A 33 19.26 1.20 12.76
N ALA A 34 19.87 0.61 11.74
CA ALA A 34 20.39 1.35 10.60
C ALA A 34 19.48 1.20 9.38
N GLY A 35 19.18 2.31 8.72
CA GLY A 35 18.41 2.38 7.50
C GLY A 35 19.16 3.15 6.42
N LEU A 36 18.76 2.94 5.15
CA LEU A 36 19.35 3.68 4.03
C LEU A 36 18.35 3.87 2.89
N LEU A 37 18.54 4.95 2.16
CA LEU A 37 17.92 5.18 0.87
C LEU A 37 18.88 4.77 -0.24
N VAL A 38 18.41 4.05 -1.24
CA VAL A 38 19.15 3.70 -2.46
C VAL A 38 18.33 4.12 -3.69
N ASP A 39 19.01 4.45 -4.76
CA ASP A 39 18.37 4.77 -6.03
C ASP A 39 18.10 3.51 -6.84
N ASP A 40 19.02 2.55 -6.83
CA ASP A 40 18.85 1.27 -7.51
C ASP A 40 18.01 0.31 -6.65
N SER A 41 16.78 0.05 -7.09
CA SER A 41 15.87 -0.86 -6.39
C SER A 41 16.37 -2.30 -6.31
N THR A 42 17.27 -2.72 -7.20
CA THR A 42 17.85 -4.07 -7.17
C THR A 42 18.77 -4.28 -5.97
N LEU A 43 19.33 -3.21 -5.43
CA LEU A 43 20.18 -3.24 -4.24
C LEU A 43 19.39 -3.49 -2.95
N VAL A 44 18.10 -3.13 -2.91
CA VAL A 44 17.27 -3.25 -1.68
C VAL A 44 17.30 -4.68 -1.12
N ASP A 45 17.07 -5.67 -1.97
CA ASP A 45 17.05 -7.07 -1.52
C ASP A 45 18.46 -7.59 -1.18
N THR A 46 19.48 -7.06 -1.84
CA THR A 46 20.88 -7.40 -1.57
C THR A 46 21.31 -6.88 -0.21
N VAL A 47 21.05 -5.61 0.07
CA VAL A 47 21.45 -5.00 1.35
C VAL A 47 20.64 -5.56 2.53
N ARG A 48 19.40 -5.96 2.31
CA ARG A 48 18.62 -6.68 3.33
C ARG A 48 19.23 -8.02 3.71
N ARG A 49 19.76 -8.76 2.73
CA ARG A 49 20.45 -10.04 2.98
C ARG A 49 21.73 -9.91 3.79
N ILE A 50 22.42 -8.78 3.72
CA ILE A 50 23.60 -8.52 4.52
C ILE A 50 23.30 -7.87 5.88
N GLY A 51 22.01 -7.83 6.29
CA GLY A 51 21.61 -7.38 7.63
C GLY A 51 21.04 -5.96 7.69
N LEU A 52 21.09 -5.18 6.61
CA LEU A 52 20.51 -3.83 6.55
C LEU A 52 19.01 -3.92 6.16
N THR A 53 18.18 -4.37 7.11
CA THR A 53 16.78 -4.71 6.86
C THR A 53 15.89 -3.52 6.48
N ARG A 54 16.35 -2.28 6.72
CA ARG A 54 15.59 -1.03 6.50
C ARG A 54 16.06 -0.26 5.26
N ALA A 55 16.35 -0.99 4.18
CA ALA A 55 16.65 -0.38 2.88
C ALA A 55 15.37 -0.03 2.14
N VAL A 56 15.33 1.17 1.56
CA VAL A 56 14.20 1.69 0.79
C VAL A 56 14.71 2.28 -0.53
N SER A 57 14.08 1.92 -1.65
CA SER A 57 14.40 2.55 -2.93
C SER A 57 13.69 3.88 -3.05
N ARG A 58 14.47 4.96 -3.29
CA ARG A 58 13.96 6.31 -3.55
C ARG A 58 13.06 6.32 -4.77
N ARG A 59 13.45 5.60 -5.83
CA ARG A 59 12.68 5.46 -7.06
C ARG A 59 11.33 4.77 -6.82
N GLU A 60 11.29 3.64 -6.10
CA GLU A 60 10.05 2.93 -5.82
C GLU A 60 9.07 3.77 -5.00
N VAL A 61 9.57 4.51 -4.01
CA VAL A 61 8.74 5.42 -3.19
C VAL A 61 8.18 6.55 -4.04
N THR A 62 9.02 7.17 -4.88
CA THR A 62 8.60 8.29 -5.74
C THR A 62 7.58 7.82 -6.79
N VAL A 63 7.84 6.70 -7.47
CA VAL A 63 6.90 6.13 -8.44
C VAL A 63 5.59 5.76 -7.75
N GLY A 64 5.65 5.14 -6.56
CA GLY A 64 4.45 4.83 -5.78
C GLY A 64 3.63 6.08 -5.44
N ALA A 65 4.27 7.15 -4.99
CA ALA A 65 3.60 8.40 -4.67
C ALA A 65 3.00 9.09 -5.91
N VAL A 66 3.72 9.07 -7.04
CA VAL A 66 3.20 9.61 -8.32
C VAL A 66 2.00 8.81 -8.80
N LEU A 67 2.10 7.47 -8.77
CA LEU A 67 0.99 6.60 -9.16
C LEU A 67 -0.22 6.78 -8.24
N GLU A 68 -0.02 6.91 -6.94
CA GLU A 68 -1.09 7.22 -5.99
C GLU A 68 -1.77 8.55 -6.35
N HIS A 69 -0.99 9.57 -6.70
CA HIS A 69 -1.51 10.87 -7.11
C HIS A 69 -2.26 10.79 -8.45
N VAL A 70 -1.70 10.13 -9.46
CA VAL A 70 -2.34 9.93 -10.77
C VAL A 70 -3.63 9.13 -10.63
N HIS A 71 -3.61 8.05 -9.85
CA HIS A 71 -4.80 7.22 -9.63
C HIS A 71 -5.84 7.88 -8.73
N SER A 72 -5.50 8.94 -7.98
CA SER A 72 -6.48 9.71 -7.22
C SER A 72 -7.47 10.47 -8.10
N TYR A 73 -7.15 10.70 -9.38
CA TYR A 73 -8.02 11.30 -10.40
C TYR A 73 -8.82 10.26 -11.21
N VAL A 74 -8.55 8.98 -11.03
CA VAL A 74 -9.28 7.88 -11.68
C VAL A 74 -10.13 7.22 -10.61
N GLU A 75 -11.39 6.95 -10.91
CA GLU A 75 -12.26 6.18 -10.03
C GLU A 75 -11.61 4.83 -9.71
N GLY A 76 -11.15 4.66 -8.49
CA GLY A 76 -10.42 3.49 -8.02
C GLY A 76 -8.96 3.81 -7.65
N ARG A 77 -8.67 3.81 -6.34
CA ARG A 77 -7.29 3.99 -5.84
C ARG A 77 -6.61 2.63 -5.74
N PHE A 78 -5.48 2.49 -6.43
CA PHE A 78 -4.63 1.30 -6.31
C PHE A 78 -3.46 1.57 -5.36
N GLN A 79 -3.24 0.69 -4.41
CA GLN A 79 -2.07 0.71 -3.54
C GLN A 79 -1.33 -0.63 -3.62
N ILE A 80 -0.03 -0.58 -3.91
CA ILE A 80 0.83 -1.76 -3.90
C ILE A 80 1.22 -2.04 -2.45
N ILE A 81 0.94 -3.25 -1.97
CA ILE A 81 1.35 -3.67 -0.63
C ILE A 81 2.85 -3.96 -0.63
N ARG A 82 3.65 -3.11 0.02
CA ARG A 82 5.13 -3.11 -0.07
C ARG A 82 5.80 -4.46 0.24
N HIS A 83 5.24 -5.24 1.14
CA HIS A 83 5.80 -6.53 1.56
C HIS A 83 5.19 -7.74 0.85
N ALA A 84 4.18 -7.53 0.02
CA ALA A 84 3.51 -8.56 -0.75
C ALA A 84 3.26 -8.03 -2.17
N LYS A 85 4.32 -7.93 -2.96
CA LYS A 85 4.35 -7.28 -4.30
C LYS A 85 3.33 -7.87 -5.29
N GLU A 86 2.86 -9.09 -5.04
CA GLU A 86 1.83 -9.76 -5.84
C GLU A 86 0.41 -9.31 -5.48
N PHE A 87 0.23 -8.72 -4.28
CA PHE A 87 -1.05 -8.23 -3.81
C PHE A 87 -1.19 -6.73 -4.03
N VAL A 88 -2.37 -6.35 -4.44
CA VAL A 88 -2.76 -4.96 -4.67
C VAL A 88 -4.03 -4.68 -3.87
N ALA A 89 -4.08 -3.55 -3.21
CA ALA A 89 -5.30 -2.99 -2.65
C ALA A 89 -5.91 -2.02 -3.66
N MET A 90 -7.22 -2.10 -3.87
CA MET A 90 -8.00 -1.21 -4.71
C MET A 90 -9.16 -0.64 -3.90
N THR A 91 -9.37 0.67 -4.00
CA THR A 91 -10.56 1.33 -3.45
C THR A 91 -11.50 1.69 -4.59
N VAL A 92 -12.76 1.30 -4.48
CA VAL A 92 -13.80 1.62 -5.48
C VAL A 92 -14.89 2.43 -4.79
N GLN A 93 -15.20 3.58 -5.37
CA GLN A 93 -16.31 4.44 -4.91
C GLN A 93 -17.61 4.00 -5.57
N MET A 94 -18.66 3.88 -4.78
CA MET A 94 -20.00 3.56 -5.24
C MET A 94 -20.72 4.86 -5.64
N THR A 95 -20.77 5.15 -6.92
CA THR A 95 -21.57 6.28 -7.45
C THR A 95 -23.05 5.98 -7.32
N GLU A 96 -23.92 7.00 -7.33
CA GLU A 96 -25.39 6.82 -7.22
C GLU A 96 -25.97 5.84 -8.25
N SER A 97 -25.39 5.79 -9.45
CA SER A 97 -25.83 4.91 -10.54
C SER A 97 -25.16 3.52 -10.54
N HIS A 98 -24.32 3.23 -9.53
CA HIS A 98 -23.56 1.98 -9.52
C HIS A 98 -24.49 0.78 -9.30
N LYS A 99 -24.35 -0.25 -10.12
CA LYS A 99 -25.24 -1.42 -10.15
C LYS A 99 -25.31 -2.24 -8.85
N TYR A 100 -24.34 -2.06 -7.95
CA TYR A 100 -24.29 -2.77 -6.66
C TYR A 100 -24.87 -1.96 -5.50
N ILE A 101 -25.39 -0.76 -5.73
CA ILE A 101 -26.14 -0.01 -4.69
C ILE A 101 -27.32 -0.84 -4.23
N GLY A 102 -27.52 -0.93 -2.91
CA GLY A 102 -28.57 -1.74 -2.29
C GLY A 102 -28.24 -3.24 -2.18
N TRP A 103 -27.05 -3.68 -2.61
CA TRP A 103 -26.61 -5.06 -2.40
C TRP A 103 -25.86 -5.20 -1.08
N SER A 104 -25.98 -6.40 -0.44
CA SER A 104 -25.13 -6.75 0.71
C SER A 104 -23.68 -6.99 0.28
N LEU A 105 -22.72 -6.75 1.19
CA LEU A 105 -21.31 -7.02 0.92
C LEU A 105 -21.05 -8.49 0.57
N GLU A 106 -21.78 -9.43 1.21
CA GLU A 106 -21.74 -10.85 0.86
C GLU A 106 -22.05 -11.10 -0.61
N LYS A 107 -23.15 -10.51 -1.09
CA LYS A 107 -23.59 -10.64 -2.49
C LYS A 107 -22.58 -10.03 -3.46
N VAL A 108 -21.99 -8.90 -3.12
CA VAL A 108 -20.93 -8.26 -3.91
C VAL A 108 -19.67 -9.13 -3.89
N GLN A 109 -19.23 -9.61 -2.71
CA GLN A 109 -18.10 -10.51 -2.56
C GLN A 109 -18.26 -11.77 -3.43
N GLY A 110 -19.47 -12.33 -3.51
CA GLY A 110 -19.77 -13.49 -4.35
C GLY A 110 -19.62 -13.24 -5.87
N LYS A 111 -19.59 -11.97 -6.31
CA LYS A 111 -19.31 -11.59 -7.71
C LYS A 111 -17.85 -11.34 -7.99
N LEU A 112 -17.03 -11.15 -6.95
CA LEU A 112 -15.58 -11.03 -7.09
C LEU A 112 -14.94 -12.40 -7.35
N LYS A 113 -13.68 -12.41 -7.76
CA LYS A 113 -12.92 -13.65 -7.86
C LYS A 113 -12.53 -14.16 -6.47
N ALA A 114 -12.28 -15.48 -6.38
CA ALA A 114 -11.96 -16.14 -5.11
C ALA A 114 -10.69 -15.60 -4.43
N ASP A 115 -9.77 -15.02 -5.20
CA ASP A 115 -8.51 -14.43 -4.76
C ASP A 115 -8.57 -12.89 -4.56
N ALA A 116 -9.79 -12.31 -4.62
CA ALA A 116 -10.06 -10.91 -4.31
C ALA A 116 -11.06 -10.82 -3.16
N LYS A 117 -10.71 -10.07 -2.12
CA LYS A 117 -11.52 -9.94 -0.90
C LYS A 117 -11.80 -8.47 -0.59
N ILE A 118 -13.05 -8.19 -0.22
CA ILE A 118 -13.42 -6.91 0.40
C ILE A 118 -12.89 -6.95 1.84
N VAL A 119 -12.09 -5.95 2.19
CA VAL A 119 -11.41 -5.88 3.51
C VAL A 119 -11.86 -4.71 4.35
N ALA A 120 -12.50 -3.71 3.75
CA ALA A 120 -13.08 -2.59 4.47
C ALA A 120 -14.19 -1.93 3.63
N LEU A 121 -15.09 -1.23 4.32
CA LEU A 121 -16.04 -0.28 3.77
C LEU A 121 -15.78 1.07 4.41
N GLU A 122 -15.65 2.12 3.60
CA GLU A 122 -15.55 3.49 4.08
C GLU A 122 -16.85 4.22 3.72
N ARG A 123 -17.46 4.87 4.71
CA ARG A 123 -18.70 5.63 4.57
C ARG A 123 -18.58 6.99 5.24
N VAL A 124 -19.13 8.01 4.60
CA VAL A 124 -19.25 9.33 5.20
C VAL A 124 -20.45 9.31 6.15
N VAL A 125 -20.16 9.47 7.44
CA VAL A 125 -21.20 9.56 8.48
C VAL A 125 -21.36 11.03 8.88
N THR A 126 -22.59 11.52 8.87
CA THR A 126 -22.93 12.90 9.31
C THR A 126 -22.32 13.12 10.69
N ASP A 127 -21.67 14.25 10.89
CA ASP A 127 -20.99 14.68 12.13
C ASP A 127 -19.68 13.95 12.49
N ARG A 128 -19.28 12.88 11.77
CA ARG A 128 -18.05 12.13 12.04
C ARG A 128 -17.08 12.07 10.86
N GLY A 129 -17.50 12.51 9.68
CA GLY A 129 -16.69 12.42 8.46
C GLY A 129 -16.57 11.00 7.92
N LEU A 130 -15.47 10.71 7.23
CA LEU A 130 -15.22 9.40 6.63
C LEU A 130 -14.83 8.39 7.73
N ILE A 131 -15.58 7.33 7.86
CA ILE A 131 -15.35 6.24 8.82
C ILE A 131 -15.10 4.94 8.05
N THR A 132 -14.08 4.20 8.47
CA THR A 132 -13.76 2.87 7.94
C THR A 132 -14.38 1.80 8.84
N PHE A 133 -15.17 0.94 8.25
CA PHE A 133 -15.81 -0.20 8.90
C PHE A 133 -15.12 -1.51 8.48
N PRO A 134 -14.94 -2.48 9.39
CA PRO A 134 -14.61 -3.84 8.99
C PRO A 134 -15.75 -4.38 8.10
N PRO A 135 -15.46 -5.29 7.15
CA PRO A 135 -16.49 -5.83 6.29
C PRO A 135 -17.46 -6.69 7.10
N ASP A 136 -18.73 -6.34 7.06
CA ASP A 136 -19.83 -7.14 7.58
C ASP A 136 -20.66 -7.63 6.39
N GLU A 137 -20.92 -8.92 6.32
CA GLU A 137 -21.57 -9.58 5.19
C GLU A 137 -22.99 -9.04 4.95
N GLU A 138 -23.70 -8.63 6.00
CA GLU A 138 -25.05 -8.08 5.93
C GLU A 138 -25.09 -6.59 5.57
N MET A 139 -23.95 -5.90 5.64
CA MET A 139 -23.87 -4.46 5.37
C MET A 139 -24.29 -4.15 3.92
N ILE A 140 -25.24 -3.24 3.78
CA ILE A 140 -25.77 -2.81 2.48
C ILE A 140 -24.95 -1.65 1.95
N LEU A 141 -24.56 -1.73 0.67
CA LEU A 141 -23.88 -0.65 -0.04
C LEU A 141 -24.81 0.51 -0.35
N GLU A 142 -24.35 1.69 -0.02
CA GLU A 142 -25.03 2.97 -0.27
C GLU A 142 -24.22 3.82 -1.26
N ALA A 143 -24.88 4.84 -1.83
CA ALA A 143 -24.19 5.82 -2.66
C ALA A 143 -23.06 6.51 -1.84
N GLU A 144 -21.97 6.85 -2.50
CA GLU A 144 -20.75 7.46 -1.94
C GLU A 144 -19.94 6.55 -1.01
N ASP A 145 -20.37 5.31 -0.74
CA ASP A 145 -19.55 4.33 -0.07
C ASP A 145 -18.28 4.03 -0.88
N ARG A 146 -17.22 3.68 -0.18
CA ARG A 146 -16.00 3.18 -0.78
C ARG A 146 -15.69 1.80 -0.23
N ILE A 147 -15.53 0.81 -1.11
CA ILE A 147 -15.08 -0.52 -0.72
C ILE A 147 -13.59 -0.67 -1.01
N VAL A 148 -12.86 -1.22 -0.04
CA VAL A 148 -11.45 -1.57 -0.18
C VAL A 148 -11.35 -3.05 -0.46
N ILE A 149 -10.73 -3.40 -1.57
CA ILE A 149 -10.57 -4.78 -2.05
C ILE A 149 -9.07 -5.09 -2.11
N ILE A 150 -8.67 -6.24 -1.60
CA ILE A 150 -7.30 -6.76 -1.72
C ILE A 150 -7.33 -8.05 -2.54
N GLY A 151 -6.38 -8.22 -3.43
CA GLY A 151 -6.24 -9.44 -4.23
C GLY A 151 -4.95 -9.46 -5.02
N LEU A 152 -4.72 -10.56 -5.75
CA LEU A 152 -3.62 -10.66 -6.70
C LEU A 152 -3.81 -9.62 -7.81
N ARG A 153 -2.72 -9.08 -8.32
CA ARG A 153 -2.71 -8.00 -9.32
C ARG A 153 -3.62 -8.31 -10.52
N ASP A 154 -3.49 -9.50 -11.10
CA ASP A 154 -4.26 -9.90 -12.29
C ASP A 154 -5.76 -10.04 -11.98
N SER A 155 -6.10 -10.46 -10.77
CA SER A 155 -7.48 -10.60 -10.31
C SER A 155 -8.12 -9.25 -10.05
N ILE A 156 -7.38 -8.31 -9.48
CA ILE A 156 -7.85 -6.95 -9.22
C ILE A 156 -8.16 -6.22 -10.53
N GLN A 157 -7.34 -6.37 -11.59
CA GLN A 157 -7.65 -5.78 -12.91
C GLN A 157 -8.97 -6.29 -13.47
N GLN A 158 -9.27 -7.60 -13.31
CA GLN A 158 -10.55 -8.17 -13.77
C GLN A 158 -11.73 -7.75 -12.90
N VAL A 159 -11.49 -7.57 -11.58
CA VAL A 159 -12.49 -7.04 -10.64
C VAL A 159 -12.82 -5.60 -11.01
N GLU A 160 -11.81 -4.77 -11.27
CA GLU A 160 -11.99 -3.38 -11.71
C GLU A 160 -12.91 -3.29 -12.94
N ALA A 161 -12.60 -4.08 -13.98
CA ALA A 161 -13.42 -4.09 -15.20
C ALA A 161 -14.88 -4.47 -14.93
N LYS A 162 -15.12 -5.38 -13.98
CA LYS A 162 -16.48 -5.78 -13.58
C LYS A 162 -17.20 -4.74 -12.73
N LEU A 163 -16.46 -4.00 -11.90
CA LEU A 163 -17.04 -2.98 -11.03
C LEU A 163 -17.35 -1.70 -11.79
N ARG A 164 -16.65 -1.41 -12.88
CA ARG A 164 -16.91 -0.24 -13.74
C ARG A 164 -18.02 -0.45 -14.79
N SER A 165 -18.41 -1.67 -15.04
CA SER A 165 -19.50 -2.02 -15.98
C SER A 165 -20.84 -2.13 -15.28
#